data_14e4c996e68d50e4e9d9321627c662db
#
_entry.id   14e4c996e68d50e4e9d9321627c662db
#
_cell.length_a   1.000
_cell.length_b   1.000
_cell.length_c   1.000
_cell.angle_alpha   90.00
_cell.angle_beta   90.00
_cell.angle_gamma   90.00
#
_symmetry.space_group_name_H-M   'P 1'
#
loop_
_entity.id
_entity.type
_entity.pdbx_description
1 polymer ?
#
loop_
_entity_poly.entity_id
_entity_poly.type
_entity_poly.pdbx_seq_one_letter_code
_entity_poly.pdbx_strand_id
1 'polypeptide(L)'
;SKIIDIDNCGLISDKMNQVFEYLKRLCFESWLPTFDQKFHRWFFRHLVIREWQNTNQLLINLNVFPLLDDDTEWKQKREILKNQLKSDEFVQKNISTFVVTYNSWLADIVRWQDITTETLWWNWYIYEEFNFPKEESNEIVSSKFRISPFSFFQTNTHGAEKLFGTAAQSVWEIKWKILDLYCGAWSIGISFLKLGIGSELSWIEIVPEAIQDAWYNAEINWVKDKSQFIASAAEKILIPDGSNNDSITENWLTDIWLVIVDPPREWLHTNVINRIVKLKQTNSFKLLYISCNPTTMARDIELFDNLGFKVKSLQPVDMFPHTHHIETIWILL
;
A
#
# COMPACT_ATOMS: atom_id res chain seq x y z
N SER A 1 -13.88 -9.70 20.61
CA SER A 1 -14.39 -8.32 20.40
C SER A 1 -15.81 -8.38 19.88
N LYS A 2 -16.67 -7.45 20.31
CA LYS A 2 -18.06 -7.37 19.85
C LYS A 2 -18.09 -6.56 18.56
N ILE A 3 -18.64 -7.12 17.49
CA ILE A 3 -18.92 -6.38 16.25
C ILE A 3 -20.13 -5.48 16.52
N ILE A 4 -20.02 -4.22 16.15
CA ILE A 4 -21.10 -3.23 16.27
C ILE A 4 -21.64 -2.98 14.87
N ASP A 5 -22.95 -3.11 14.71
CA ASP A 5 -23.63 -2.73 13.47
C ASP A 5 -23.73 -1.20 13.42
N ILE A 6 -23.35 -0.64 12.28
CA ILE A 6 -23.38 0.81 12.04
C ILE A 6 -24.11 1.09 10.72
N ASP A 7 -24.85 2.19 10.67
CA ASP A 7 -25.56 2.65 9.48
C ASP A 7 -24.73 3.66 8.67
N ASN A 8 -23.81 4.37 9.35
CA ASN A 8 -22.98 5.39 8.73
C ASN A 8 -21.64 5.50 9.45
N CYS A 9 -20.58 5.75 8.70
CA CYS A 9 -19.25 6.05 9.22
C CYS A 9 -18.81 7.44 8.77
N GLY A 10 -18.60 8.37 9.73
CA GLY A 10 -18.17 9.74 9.44
C GLY A 10 -16.71 9.87 8.94
N LEU A 11 -15.95 8.76 8.86
CA LEU A 11 -14.56 8.75 8.39
C LEU A 11 -14.43 8.42 6.91
N ILE A 12 -15.51 7.98 6.25
CA ILE A 12 -15.52 7.61 4.84
C ILE A 12 -16.49 8.52 4.06
N SER A 13 -16.38 8.51 2.74
CA SER A 13 -17.26 9.33 1.88
C SER A 13 -18.72 8.89 1.94
N ASP A 14 -19.62 9.80 1.57
CA ASP A 14 -21.04 9.46 1.40
C ASP A 14 -21.24 8.35 0.36
N LYS A 15 -20.44 8.34 -0.72
CA LYS A 15 -20.46 7.29 -1.72
C LYS A 15 -20.09 5.93 -1.15
N MET A 16 -19.03 5.85 -0.36
CA MET A 16 -18.66 4.60 0.33
C MET A 16 -19.74 4.14 1.29
N ASN A 17 -20.34 5.05 2.07
CA ASN A 17 -21.45 4.73 2.97
C ASN A 17 -22.65 4.16 2.18
N GLN A 18 -23.05 4.80 1.09
CA GLN A 18 -24.16 4.33 0.22
C GLN A 18 -23.87 2.94 -0.36
N VAL A 19 -22.66 2.71 -0.87
CA VAL A 19 -22.26 1.41 -1.43
C VAL A 19 -22.19 0.34 -0.33
N PHE A 20 -21.67 0.68 0.85
CA PHE A 20 -21.62 -0.24 1.99
C PHE A 20 -23.03 -0.71 2.38
N GLU A 21 -23.95 0.23 2.63
CA GLU A 21 -25.32 -0.10 3.00
C GLU A 21 -26.05 -0.89 1.92
N TYR A 22 -25.84 -0.54 0.66
CA TYR A 22 -26.45 -1.25 -0.46
C TYR A 22 -25.96 -2.70 -0.55
N LEU A 23 -24.65 -2.92 -0.51
CA LEU A 23 -24.06 -4.27 -0.55
C LEU A 23 -24.40 -5.08 0.69
N LYS A 24 -24.37 -4.47 1.88
CA LYS A 24 -24.81 -5.09 3.14
C LYS A 24 -26.23 -5.63 2.99
N ARG A 25 -27.17 -4.84 2.48
CA ARG A 25 -28.55 -5.28 2.22
C ARG A 25 -28.60 -6.46 1.24
N LEU A 26 -27.94 -6.41 0.10
CA LEU A 26 -27.90 -7.51 -0.87
C LEU A 26 -27.33 -8.80 -0.26
N CYS A 27 -26.29 -8.71 0.58
CA CYS A 27 -25.75 -9.84 1.30
C CYS A 27 -26.79 -10.45 2.26
N PHE A 28 -27.52 -9.64 3.02
CA PHE A 28 -28.58 -10.11 3.91
C PHE A 28 -29.75 -10.74 3.14
N GLU A 29 -30.20 -10.14 2.07
CA GLU A 29 -31.29 -10.64 1.22
C GLU A 29 -30.96 -11.97 0.50
N SER A 30 -29.65 -12.29 0.36
CA SER A 30 -29.21 -13.56 -0.23
C SER A 30 -29.47 -14.78 0.66
N TRP A 31 -29.72 -14.57 1.96
CA TRP A 31 -29.85 -15.62 2.96
C TRP A 31 -28.62 -16.54 3.07
N LEU A 32 -27.48 -16.12 2.57
CA LEU A 32 -26.22 -16.80 2.83
C LEU A 32 -25.72 -16.42 4.23
N PRO A 33 -25.21 -17.37 5.01
CA PRO A 33 -24.81 -17.10 6.38
C PRO A 33 -23.49 -16.34 6.48
N THR A 34 -23.31 -15.60 7.57
CA THR A 34 -22.02 -15.01 7.94
C THR A 34 -21.10 -16.09 8.50
N PHE A 35 -19.79 -15.91 8.30
CA PHE A 35 -18.78 -16.84 8.81
C PHE A 35 -18.80 -16.91 10.34
N ASP A 36 -18.81 -18.13 10.87
CA ASP A 36 -18.74 -18.39 12.31
C ASP A 36 -17.33 -18.81 12.68
N GLN A 37 -16.65 -17.98 13.48
CA GLN A 37 -15.27 -18.23 13.92
C GLN A 37 -15.15 -19.46 14.84
N LYS A 38 -16.20 -19.85 15.53
CA LYS A 38 -16.18 -21.00 16.44
C LYS A 38 -16.30 -22.33 15.71
N PHE A 39 -17.15 -22.37 14.67
CA PHE A 39 -17.39 -23.58 13.88
C PHE A 39 -16.59 -23.63 12.58
N HIS A 40 -15.86 -22.53 12.25
CA HIS A 40 -15.03 -22.39 11.06
C HIS A 40 -15.76 -22.75 9.76
N ARG A 41 -16.97 -22.25 9.61
CA ARG A 41 -17.82 -22.53 8.45
C ARG A 41 -18.73 -21.34 8.15
N TRP A 42 -19.43 -21.43 7.03
CA TRP A 42 -20.38 -20.50 6.45
C TRP A 42 -19.70 -19.58 5.42
N PHE A 43 -20.32 -18.47 5.03
CA PHE A 43 -19.95 -17.84 3.77
C PHE A 43 -19.30 -16.46 3.93
N PHE A 44 -20.04 -15.43 4.35
CA PHE A 44 -19.52 -14.06 4.39
C PHE A 44 -18.50 -13.83 5.49
N ARG A 45 -17.32 -13.31 5.14
CA ARG A 45 -16.26 -12.99 6.09
C ARG A 45 -16.00 -11.49 6.20
N HIS A 46 -15.55 -10.86 5.10
CA HIS A 46 -15.22 -9.44 5.07
C HIS A 46 -15.73 -8.80 3.80
N LEU A 47 -16.19 -7.57 3.91
CA LEU A 47 -16.45 -6.66 2.81
C LEU A 47 -15.42 -5.55 2.87
N VAL A 48 -14.45 -5.55 1.95
CA VAL A 48 -13.44 -4.50 1.82
C VAL A 48 -13.87 -3.56 0.70
N ILE A 49 -14.02 -2.29 1.04
CA ILE A 49 -14.34 -1.22 0.10
C ILE A 49 -13.14 -0.28 0.04
N ARG A 50 -12.67 0.02 -1.16
CA ARG A 50 -11.60 0.99 -1.40
C ARG A 50 -12.08 2.03 -2.39
N GLU A 51 -12.01 3.29 -2.02
CA GLU A 51 -12.34 4.42 -2.86
C GLU A 51 -11.09 5.23 -3.17
N TRP A 52 -10.95 5.65 -4.41
CA TRP A 52 -9.89 6.49 -4.89
C TRP A 52 -10.48 7.80 -5.38
N GLN A 53 -10.02 8.90 -4.77
CA GLN A 53 -10.68 10.19 -4.84
C GLN A 53 -10.44 10.92 -6.16
N ASN A 54 -9.21 10.95 -6.68
CA ASN A 54 -8.89 11.68 -7.89
C ASN A 54 -9.42 11.00 -9.15
N THR A 55 -9.51 9.66 -9.16
CA THR A 55 -10.05 8.89 -10.29
C THR A 55 -11.51 8.52 -10.12
N ASN A 56 -12.11 8.80 -8.96
CA ASN A 56 -13.48 8.43 -8.60
C ASN A 56 -13.78 6.93 -8.80
N GLN A 57 -12.77 6.07 -8.65
CA GLN A 57 -12.89 4.62 -8.78
C GLN A 57 -13.13 3.97 -7.42
N LEU A 58 -13.95 2.92 -7.43
CA LEU A 58 -14.30 2.15 -6.24
C LEU A 58 -14.10 0.67 -6.50
N LEU A 59 -13.32 0.02 -5.64
CA LEU A 59 -13.05 -1.40 -5.66
C LEU A 59 -13.71 -2.08 -4.47
N ILE A 60 -14.43 -3.17 -4.76
CA ILE A 60 -14.98 -4.09 -3.77
C ILE A 60 -14.17 -5.38 -3.77
N ASN A 61 -13.80 -5.85 -2.59
CA ASN A 61 -13.31 -7.19 -2.40
C ASN A 61 -14.19 -7.89 -1.33
N LEU A 62 -15.08 -8.75 -1.79
CA LEU A 62 -15.94 -9.58 -0.94
C LEU A 62 -15.21 -10.85 -0.59
N ASN A 63 -14.74 -10.95 0.66
CA ASN A 63 -14.10 -12.14 1.19
C ASN A 63 -15.14 -13.12 1.70
N VAL A 64 -15.06 -14.34 1.19
CA VAL A 64 -15.99 -15.42 1.53
C VAL A 64 -15.23 -16.70 1.90
N PHE A 65 -15.83 -17.55 2.69
CA PHE A 65 -15.35 -18.90 2.92
C PHE A 65 -15.85 -19.82 1.79
N PRO A 66 -15.01 -20.71 1.22
CA PRO A 66 -15.45 -21.67 0.21
C PRO A 66 -16.57 -22.57 0.75
N LEU A 67 -17.64 -22.71 -0.03
CA LEU A 67 -18.72 -23.64 0.31
C LEU A 67 -18.28 -25.08 0.06
N LEU A 68 -18.64 -25.99 0.96
CA LEU A 68 -18.33 -27.41 0.86
C LEU A 68 -19.15 -28.07 -0.29
N ASP A 69 -18.77 -29.27 -0.68
CA ASP A 69 -19.41 -29.95 -1.80
C ASP A 69 -20.86 -30.33 -1.58
N ASP A 70 -21.24 -30.58 -0.35
CA ASP A 70 -22.60 -30.90 0.08
C ASP A 70 -23.49 -29.66 0.30
N ASP A 71 -22.95 -28.44 0.29
CA ASP A 71 -23.69 -27.18 0.46
C ASP A 71 -24.47 -26.76 -0.79
N THR A 72 -25.25 -27.66 -1.39
CA THR A 72 -25.92 -27.42 -2.69
C THR A 72 -26.86 -26.22 -2.67
N GLU A 73 -27.66 -26.03 -1.62
CA GLU A 73 -28.57 -24.89 -1.49
C GLU A 73 -27.81 -23.56 -1.43
N TRP A 74 -26.73 -23.51 -0.67
CA TRP A 74 -25.92 -22.29 -0.55
C TRP A 74 -25.13 -21.98 -1.82
N LYS A 75 -24.69 -23.01 -2.54
CA LYS A 75 -24.11 -22.82 -3.88
C LYS A 75 -25.09 -22.19 -4.86
N GLN A 76 -26.35 -22.60 -4.84
CA GLN A 76 -27.41 -21.97 -5.66
C GLN A 76 -27.64 -20.52 -5.26
N LYS A 77 -27.78 -20.24 -3.94
CA LYS A 77 -27.93 -18.86 -3.43
C LYS A 77 -26.74 -17.97 -3.79
N ARG A 78 -25.51 -18.49 -3.73
CA ARG A 78 -24.32 -17.79 -4.16
C ARG A 78 -24.37 -17.40 -5.63
N GLU A 79 -24.75 -18.33 -6.51
CA GLU A 79 -24.86 -18.02 -7.95
C GLU A 79 -25.97 -17.00 -8.23
N ILE A 80 -27.09 -17.05 -7.51
CA ILE A 80 -28.15 -16.04 -7.59
C ILE A 80 -27.59 -14.67 -7.19
N LEU A 81 -26.91 -14.56 -6.04
CA LEU A 81 -26.30 -13.31 -5.59
C LEU A 81 -25.28 -12.78 -6.59
N LYS A 82 -24.41 -13.64 -7.13
CA LYS A 82 -23.43 -13.24 -8.15
C LYS A 82 -24.09 -12.69 -9.42
N ASN A 83 -25.14 -13.33 -9.89
CA ASN A 83 -25.90 -12.87 -11.05
C ASN A 83 -26.63 -11.55 -10.78
N GLN A 84 -27.21 -11.41 -9.59
CA GLN A 84 -27.81 -10.16 -9.14
C GLN A 84 -26.78 -9.03 -9.11
N LEU A 85 -25.65 -9.23 -8.46
CA LEU A 85 -24.55 -8.24 -8.41
C LEU A 85 -24.11 -7.83 -9.83
N LYS A 86 -23.98 -8.79 -10.77
CA LYS A 86 -23.57 -8.53 -12.15
C LYS A 86 -24.57 -7.71 -12.95
N SER A 87 -25.85 -7.86 -12.70
CA SER A 87 -26.93 -7.18 -13.45
C SER A 87 -27.47 -5.93 -12.76
N ASP A 88 -27.04 -5.64 -11.55
CA ASP A 88 -27.56 -4.55 -10.73
C ASP A 88 -27.05 -3.19 -11.23
N GLU A 89 -27.97 -2.29 -11.58
CA GLU A 89 -27.65 -0.98 -12.13
C GLU A 89 -26.89 -0.08 -11.14
N PHE A 90 -27.24 -0.14 -9.84
CA PHE A 90 -26.54 0.65 -8.82
C PHE A 90 -25.10 0.20 -8.68
N VAL A 91 -24.89 -1.12 -8.65
CA VAL A 91 -23.56 -1.73 -8.54
C VAL A 91 -22.72 -1.37 -9.77
N GLN A 92 -23.24 -1.55 -10.97
CA GLN A 92 -22.55 -1.21 -12.22
C GLN A 92 -22.19 0.27 -12.32
N LYS A 93 -23.04 1.15 -11.82
CA LYS A 93 -22.82 2.60 -11.88
C LYS A 93 -21.76 3.09 -10.89
N ASN A 94 -21.70 2.49 -9.70
CA ASN A 94 -20.91 3.02 -8.59
C ASN A 94 -19.61 2.27 -8.32
N ILE A 95 -19.47 1.03 -8.80
CA ILE A 95 -18.33 0.14 -8.51
C ILE A 95 -17.54 -0.08 -9.79
N SER A 96 -16.23 0.24 -9.74
CA SER A 96 -15.33 0.09 -10.87
C SER A 96 -14.79 -1.34 -10.99
N THR A 97 -14.61 -2.02 -9.88
CA THR A 97 -14.07 -3.39 -9.83
C THR A 97 -14.72 -4.15 -8.67
N PHE A 98 -15.18 -5.36 -8.94
CA PHE A 98 -15.72 -6.24 -7.91
C PHE A 98 -15.02 -7.60 -7.96
N VAL A 99 -14.32 -7.92 -6.87
CA VAL A 99 -13.59 -9.16 -6.70
C VAL A 99 -14.23 -9.97 -5.56
N VAL A 100 -14.39 -11.27 -5.78
CA VAL A 100 -14.73 -12.23 -4.73
C VAL A 100 -13.47 -13.02 -4.39
N THR A 101 -13.09 -13.01 -3.13
CA THR A 101 -11.94 -13.76 -2.61
C THR A 101 -12.42 -14.93 -1.78
N TYR A 102 -12.10 -16.13 -2.22
CA TYR A 102 -12.36 -17.38 -1.51
C TYR A 102 -11.18 -17.66 -0.58
N ASN A 103 -11.42 -17.54 0.73
CA ASN A 103 -10.39 -17.68 1.76
C ASN A 103 -10.82 -18.77 2.77
N SER A 104 -10.16 -19.93 2.72
CA SER A 104 -10.39 -21.09 3.60
C SER A 104 -9.65 -21.02 4.93
N TRP A 105 -8.83 -19.99 5.15
CA TRP A 105 -8.05 -19.84 6.38
C TRP A 105 -8.95 -19.59 7.59
N LEU A 106 -8.57 -20.20 8.73
CA LEU A 106 -9.32 -20.07 9.99
C LEU A 106 -9.06 -18.74 10.70
N ALA A 107 -7.86 -18.15 10.50
CA ALA A 107 -7.53 -16.85 11.05
C ALA A 107 -8.33 -15.74 10.37
N ASP A 108 -8.60 -14.67 11.10
CA ASP A 108 -9.32 -13.48 10.64
C ASP A 108 -8.41 -12.57 9.80
N ILE A 109 -8.01 -13.08 8.63
CA ILE A 109 -7.07 -12.44 7.71
C ILE A 109 -7.71 -12.36 6.33
N VAL A 110 -7.63 -11.17 5.72
CA VAL A 110 -8.19 -10.92 4.38
C VAL A 110 -7.36 -11.59 3.27
N ARG A 111 -6.06 -11.78 3.48
CA ARG A 111 -5.13 -12.39 2.52
C ARG A 111 -4.25 -13.43 3.18
N TRP A 112 -4.08 -14.57 2.51
CA TRP A 112 -3.09 -15.60 2.80
C TRP A 112 -2.64 -16.33 1.52
N GLN A 113 -1.64 -17.21 1.60
CA GLN A 113 -1.00 -17.84 0.44
C GLN A 113 -1.94 -18.68 -0.45
N ASP A 114 -2.97 -19.32 0.11
CA ASP A 114 -3.87 -20.25 -0.60
C ASP A 114 -5.27 -19.67 -0.83
N ILE A 115 -5.36 -18.45 -1.35
CA ILE A 115 -6.63 -17.84 -1.75
C ILE A 115 -6.88 -18.02 -3.24
N THR A 116 -8.15 -18.21 -3.62
CA THR A 116 -8.60 -18.08 -5.00
C THR A 116 -9.46 -16.84 -5.15
N THR A 117 -9.36 -16.19 -6.31
CA THR A 117 -10.10 -14.96 -6.58
C THR A 117 -10.93 -15.09 -7.85
N GLU A 118 -12.08 -14.46 -7.85
CA GLU A 118 -12.94 -14.35 -9.02
C GLU A 118 -13.28 -12.87 -9.24
N THR A 119 -13.00 -12.34 -10.42
CA THR A 119 -13.46 -11.01 -10.80
C THR A 119 -14.84 -11.12 -11.39
N LEU A 120 -15.84 -10.45 -10.79
CA LEU A 120 -17.23 -10.53 -11.29
C LEU A 120 -17.41 -9.75 -12.58
N TRP A 121 -16.72 -8.61 -12.73
CA TRP A 121 -16.68 -7.82 -13.97
C TRP A 121 -15.48 -6.88 -14.02
N TRP A 122 -15.13 -6.45 -15.27
CA TRP A 122 -14.11 -5.46 -15.59
C TRP A 122 -12.70 -5.94 -15.25
N ASN A 123 -11.83 -4.99 -14.95
CA ASN A 123 -10.47 -5.28 -14.59
C ASN A 123 -10.39 -5.73 -13.12
N TRP A 124 -9.40 -6.49 -12.81
CA TRP A 124 -9.05 -6.90 -11.45
C TRP A 124 -8.29 -5.81 -10.64
N TYR A 125 -8.19 -4.60 -11.17
CA TYR A 125 -7.48 -3.47 -10.60
C TYR A 125 -8.24 -2.16 -10.87
N ILE A 126 -7.87 -1.14 -10.12
CA ILE A 126 -8.29 0.24 -10.33
C ILE A 126 -7.08 1.15 -10.41
N TYR A 127 -7.31 2.42 -10.75
CA TYR A 127 -6.28 3.44 -10.82
C TYR A 127 -6.51 4.53 -9.79
N GLU A 128 -5.40 5.10 -9.29
CA GLU A 128 -5.40 6.36 -8.58
C GLU A 128 -4.32 7.28 -9.15
N GLU A 129 -4.50 8.57 -8.93
CA GLU A 129 -3.54 9.61 -9.31
C GLU A 129 -3.22 10.48 -8.10
N PHE A 130 -1.95 10.74 -7.86
CA PHE A 130 -1.50 11.77 -6.93
C PHE A 130 -1.13 13.02 -7.69
N ASN A 131 -1.63 14.16 -7.24
CA ASN A 131 -1.49 15.45 -7.87
C ASN A 131 -0.68 16.38 -6.97
N PHE A 132 0.45 16.84 -7.45
CA PHE A 132 1.37 17.71 -6.73
C PHE A 132 1.42 19.09 -7.43
N PRO A 133 0.82 20.14 -6.83
CA PRO A 133 0.94 21.49 -7.37
C PRO A 133 2.37 22.00 -7.20
N LYS A 134 2.94 22.59 -8.24
CA LYS A 134 4.21 23.32 -8.15
C LYS A 134 3.94 24.72 -7.59
N GLU A 135 4.66 25.11 -6.54
CA GLU A 135 4.48 26.40 -5.87
C GLU A 135 4.73 27.60 -6.76
N GLU A 136 5.66 27.48 -7.73
CA GLU A 136 6.09 28.59 -8.60
C GLU A 136 5.30 28.69 -9.91
N SER A 137 4.45 27.73 -10.20
CA SER A 137 3.64 27.68 -11.42
C SER A 137 2.29 27.00 -11.14
N ASN A 138 1.27 27.29 -11.96
CA ASN A 138 -0.01 26.60 -11.88
C ASN A 138 0.06 25.16 -12.45
N GLU A 139 1.24 24.61 -12.62
CA GLU A 139 1.47 23.28 -13.15
C GLU A 139 1.21 22.23 -12.07
N ILE A 140 0.48 21.18 -12.44
CA ILE A 140 0.27 19.99 -11.59
C ILE A 140 1.12 18.85 -12.14
N VAL A 141 1.97 18.29 -11.28
CA VAL A 141 2.69 17.05 -11.58
C VAL A 141 1.85 15.87 -11.09
N SER A 142 1.42 15.03 -12.01
CA SER A 142 0.62 13.85 -11.66
C SER A 142 1.44 12.56 -11.73
N SER A 143 1.18 11.66 -10.78
CA SER A 143 1.68 10.29 -10.76
C SER A 143 0.49 9.34 -10.72
N LYS A 144 0.42 8.42 -11.68
CA LYS A 144 -0.69 7.47 -11.81
C LYS A 144 -0.29 6.08 -11.36
N PHE A 145 -1.17 5.41 -10.62
CA PHE A 145 -0.90 4.09 -10.05
C PHE A 145 -2.02 3.12 -10.35
N ARG A 146 -1.65 1.93 -10.84
CA ARG A 146 -2.51 0.76 -10.86
C ARG A 146 -2.46 0.10 -9.49
N ILE A 147 -3.62 -0.27 -8.97
CA ILE A 147 -3.77 -0.80 -7.62
C ILE A 147 -4.59 -2.08 -7.67
N SER A 148 -3.96 -3.19 -7.31
CA SER A 148 -4.60 -4.51 -7.20
C SER A 148 -5.36 -4.64 -5.87
N PRO A 149 -6.32 -5.56 -5.73
CA PRO A 149 -7.13 -5.73 -4.51
C PRO A 149 -6.32 -6.00 -3.25
N PHE A 150 -5.13 -6.57 -3.38
CA PHE A 150 -4.25 -6.95 -2.27
C PHE A 150 -3.03 -6.08 -2.11
N SER A 151 -2.76 -5.16 -3.04
CA SER A 151 -1.65 -4.22 -2.92
C SER A 151 -1.94 -3.23 -1.81
N PHE A 152 -0.92 -2.95 -0.99
CA PHE A 152 -0.98 -1.82 -0.08
C PHE A 152 -0.90 -0.53 -0.90
N PHE A 153 -1.77 0.42 -0.59
CA PHE A 153 -1.73 1.77 -1.14
C PHE A 153 -2.35 2.73 -0.12
N GLN A 154 -1.88 3.96 -0.07
CA GLN A 154 -2.37 4.98 0.86
C GLN A 154 -3.85 5.27 0.60
N THR A 155 -4.69 5.03 1.60
CA THR A 155 -6.16 5.07 1.44
C THR A 155 -6.73 6.49 1.42
N ASN A 156 -6.02 7.47 1.97
CA ASN A 156 -6.37 8.88 1.89
C ASN A 156 -5.52 9.55 0.80
N THR A 157 -6.07 9.72 -0.40
CA THR A 157 -5.38 10.28 -1.56
C THR A 157 -4.80 11.67 -1.26
N HIS A 158 -5.60 12.59 -0.74
CA HIS A 158 -5.15 13.97 -0.46
C HIS A 158 -4.17 14.04 0.71
N GLY A 159 -4.33 13.16 1.70
CA GLY A 159 -3.35 13.00 2.77
C GLY A 159 -2.00 12.53 2.24
N ALA A 160 -2.01 11.55 1.31
CA ALA A 160 -0.80 11.02 0.68
C ALA A 160 -0.11 12.07 -0.20
N GLU A 161 -0.86 12.84 -0.98
CA GLU A 161 -0.31 13.98 -1.75
C GLU A 161 0.41 14.97 -0.83
N LYS A 162 -0.19 15.31 0.31
CA LYS A 162 0.42 16.19 1.30
C LYS A 162 1.64 15.57 1.95
N LEU A 163 1.56 14.29 2.35
CA LEU A 163 2.68 13.56 2.95
C LEU A 163 3.88 13.52 2.01
N PHE A 164 3.67 13.08 0.77
CA PHE A 164 4.75 12.94 -0.21
C PHE A 164 5.28 14.28 -0.70
N GLY A 165 4.41 15.28 -0.89
CA GLY A 165 4.82 16.64 -1.22
C GLY A 165 5.70 17.25 -0.13
N THR A 166 5.31 17.12 1.15
CA THR A 166 6.10 17.58 2.30
C THR A 166 7.43 16.84 2.42
N ALA A 167 7.42 15.51 2.23
CA ALA A 167 8.63 14.70 2.23
C ALA A 167 9.58 15.11 1.09
N ALA A 168 9.04 15.35 -0.11
CA ALA A 168 9.78 15.82 -1.25
C ALA A 168 10.45 17.18 -1.00
N GLN A 169 9.74 18.14 -0.45
CA GLN A 169 10.29 19.45 -0.06
C GLN A 169 11.40 19.32 0.99
N SER A 170 11.27 18.38 1.93
CA SER A 170 12.28 18.15 2.97
C SER A 170 13.61 17.61 2.45
N VAL A 171 13.59 16.94 1.29
CA VAL A 171 14.80 16.38 0.63
C VAL A 171 15.17 17.09 -0.66
N TRP A 172 14.56 18.26 -0.96
CA TRP A 172 14.86 19.07 -2.12
C TRP A 172 16.37 19.14 -2.41
N GLU A 173 16.76 19.18 -3.68
CA GLU A 173 18.16 19.16 -4.18
C GLU A 173 18.78 17.77 -4.41
N ILE A 174 18.06 16.67 -4.22
CA ILE A 174 18.58 15.35 -4.59
C ILE A 174 18.48 15.19 -6.12
N LYS A 175 19.65 15.06 -6.77
CA LYS A 175 19.76 14.89 -8.23
C LYS A 175 20.25 13.51 -8.66
N TRP A 176 20.53 12.63 -7.70
CA TRP A 176 21.18 11.34 -7.92
C TRP A 176 20.29 10.16 -7.56
N LYS A 177 20.89 9.01 -7.27
CA LYS A 177 20.17 7.77 -7.01
C LYS A 177 19.43 7.79 -5.67
N ILE A 178 18.20 7.33 -5.71
CA ILE A 178 17.35 7.04 -4.55
C ILE A 178 17.31 5.54 -4.31
N LEU A 179 17.41 5.12 -3.06
CA LEU A 179 17.14 3.77 -2.61
C LEU A 179 15.86 3.79 -1.76
N ASP A 180 14.82 3.10 -2.21
CA ASP A 180 13.53 3.01 -1.52
C ASP A 180 13.36 1.60 -0.94
N LEU A 181 13.26 1.52 0.40
CA LEU A 181 13.10 0.28 1.16
C LEU A 181 11.68 0.18 1.69
N TYR A 182 11.09 -1.00 1.64
CA TYR A 182 9.69 -1.25 2.02
C TYR A 182 8.69 -0.50 1.12
N CYS A 183 8.99 -0.43 -0.15
CA CYS A 183 8.34 0.47 -1.09
C CYS A 183 6.86 0.15 -1.41
N GLY A 184 6.34 -1.02 -1.02
CA GLY A 184 4.94 -1.42 -1.25
C GLY A 184 4.51 -1.26 -2.71
N ALA A 185 3.42 -0.54 -2.98
CA ALA A 185 2.97 -0.20 -4.34
C ALA A 185 3.73 0.98 -4.98
N TRP A 186 4.78 1.52 -4.31
CA TRP A 186 5.83 2.43 -4.85
C TRP A 186 5.43 3.85 -5.15
N SER A 187 4.43 4.28 -4.45
CA SER A 187 3.89 5.62 -4.64
C SER A 187 4.92 6.72 -4.30
N ILE A 188 5.80 6.53 -3.32
CA ILE A 188 6.76 7.55 -2.88
C ILE A 188 7.86 7.77 -3.92
N GLY A 189 8.60 6.71 -4.26
CA GLY A 189 9.74 6.81 -5.18
C GLY A 189 9.36 7.29 -6.58
N ILE A 190 8.25 6.79 -7.16
CA ILE A 190 7.73 7.28 -8.44
C ILE A 190 7.35 8.75 -8.35
N SER A 191 6.62 9.16 -7.30
CA SER A 191 6.22 10.54 -7.11
C SER A 191 7.44 11.47 -7.01
N PHE A 192 8.50 11.02 -6.33
CA PHE A 192 9.76 11.79 -6.24
C PHE A 192 10.42 11.97 -7.59
N LEU A 193 10.57 10.90 -8.39
CA LEU A 193 11.11 11.03 -9.77
C LEU A 193 10.27 11.96 -10.64
N LYS A 194 8.94 11.89 -10.52
CA LYS A 194 8.02 12.80 -11.25
C LYS A 194 8.18 14.25 -10.80
N LEU A 195 8.44 14.49 -9.53
CA LEU A 195 8.72 15.81 -8.98
C LEU A 195 10.14 16.33 -9.31
N GLY A 196 10.95 15.53 -10.01
CA GLY A 196 12.32 15.88 -10.37
C GLY A 196 13.33 15.66 -9.24
N ILE A 197 12.95 14.89 -8.20
CA ILE A 197 13.84 14.51 -7.12
C ILE A 197 14.48 13.16 -7.49
N GLY A 198 15.82 13.16 -7.56
CA GLY A 198 16.58 12.01 -8.04
C GLY A 198 16.56 11.82 -9.55
N SER A 199 17.54 11.07 -10.05
CA SER A 199 17.68 10.69 -11.47
C SER A 199 17.43 9.20 -11.69
N GLU A 200 17.70 8.38 -10.67
CA GLU A 200 17.54 6.93 -10.68
C GLU A 200 16.92 6.47 -9.37
N LEU A 201 16.22 5.35 -9.42
CA LEU A 201 15.52 4.76 -8.28
C LEU A 201 15.77 3.26 -8.22
N SER A 202 16.32 2.81 -7.12
CA SER A 202 16.46 1.39 -6.78
C SER A 202 15.46 1.03 -5.71
N TRP A 203 14.72 -0.07 -5.90
CA TRP A 203 13.65 -0.50 -5.02
C TRP A 203 13.86 -1.89 -4.49
N ILE A 204 13.55 -2.07 -3.21
CA ILE A 204 13.64 -3.36 -2.54
C ILE A 204 12.26 -3.69 -1.96
N GLU A 205 11.69 -4.80 -2.42
CA GLU A 205 10.41 -5.32 -1.96
C GLU A 205 10.45 -6.85 -1.93
N ILE A 206 9.77 -7.44 -0.94
CA ILE A 206 9.73 -8.89 -0.77
C ILE A 206 8.50 -9.54 -1.41
N VAL A 207 7.43 -8.76 -1.62
CA VAL A 207 6.14 -9.26 -2.12
C VAL A 207 6.13 -9.30 -3.65
N PRO A 208 6.09 -10.48 -4.30
CA PRO A 208 6.19 -10.59 -5.76
C PRO A 208 5.09 -9.85 -6.53
N GLU A 209 3.87 -9.85 -6.03
CA GLU A 209 2.74 -9.16 -6.67
C GLU A 209 2.88 -7.64 -6.61
N ALA A 210 3.44 -7.12 -5.51
CA ALA A 210 3.76 -5.71 -5.39
C ALA A 210 4.81 -5.30 -6.43
N ILE A 211 5.78 -6.16 -6.74
CA ILE A 211 6.79 -5.94 -7.77
C ILE A 211 6.17 -5.87 -9.17
N GLN A 212 5.16 -6.68 -9.48
CA GLN A 212 4.47 -6.64 -10.78
C GLN A 212 3.69 -5.32 -10.96
N ASP A 213 2.96 -4.89 -9.93
CA ASP A 213 2.26 -3.60 -9.96
C ASP A 213 3.24 -2.44 -10.14
N ALA A 214 4.35 -2.53 -9.53
CA ALA A 214 5.42 -1.59 -9.56
C ALA A 214 6.06 -1.42 -10.94
N TRP A 215 6.45 -2.49 -11.60
CA TRP A 215 6.94 -2.44 -12.97
C TRP A 215 5.94 -1.72 -13.88
N TYR A 216 4.67 -2.08 -13.76
CA TYR A 216 3.61 -1.42 -14.51
C TYR A 216 3.48 0.06 -14.15
N ASN A 217 3.53 0.39 -12.86
CA ASN A 217 3.44 1.77 -12.38
C ASN A 217 4.62 2.63 -12.84
N ALA A 218 5.83 2.06 -12.86
CA ALA A 218 6.99 2.75 -13.42
C ALA A 218 6.83 3.02 -14.92
N GLU A 219 6.24 2.07 -15.67
CA GLU A 219 6.01 2.21 -17.11
C GLU A 219 5.01 3.31 -17.43
N ILE A 220 3.82 3.30 -16.79
CA ILE A 220 2.77 4.31 -17.05
C ILE A 220 3.15 5.71 -16.58
N ASN A 221 4.14 5.84 -15.70
CA ASN A 221 4.70 7.12 -15.25
C ASN A 221 5.95 7.57 -16.03
N TRP A 222 6.39 6.79 -17.02
CA TRP A 222 7.57 7.08 -17.86
C TRP A 222 8.88 7.15 -17.06
N VAL A 223 9.00 6.37 -15.99
CA VAL A 223 10.20 6.30 -15.14
C VAL A 223 10.85 4.91 -15.12
N LYS A 224 10.36 3.99 -15.94
CA LYS A 224 10.84 2.61 -15.99
C LYS A 224 12.34 2.51 -16.28
N ASP A 225 12.83 3.28 -17.24
CA ASP A 225 14.25 3.29 -17.63
C ASP A 225 15.17 3.87 -16.55
N LYS A 226 14.61 4.57 -15.57
CA LYS A 226 15.30 5.14 -14.41
C LYS A 226 15.15 4.28 -13.16
N SER A 227 14.52 3.09 -13.27
CA SER A 227 14.06 2.30 -12.14
C SER A 227 14.67 0.90 -12.17
N GLN A 228 15.17 0.45 -11.03
CA GLN A 228 15.72 -0.89 -10.82
C GLN A 228 15.01 -1.57 -9.65
N PHE A 229 14.69 -2.86 -9.82
CA PHE A 229 13.85 -3.60 -8.88
C PHE A 229 14.58 -4.80 -8.32
N ILE A 230 14.54 -4.95 -7.02
CA ILE A 230 15.17 -6.04 -6.30
C ILE A 230 14.09 -6.77 -5.49
N ALA A 231 13.74 -7.98 -5.94
CA ALA A 231 12.82 -8.87 -5.25
C ALA A 231 13.52 -9.56 -4.08
N SER A 232 13.62 -8.90 -2.93
CA SER A 232 14.26 -9.47 -1.74
C SER A 232 13.90 -8.73 -0.46
N ALA A 233 14.21 -9.35 0.67
CA ALA A 233 14.11 -8.68 1.96
C ALA A 233 15.26 -7.68 2.14
N ALA A 234 14.94 -6.47 2.64
CA ALA A 234 15.93 -5.41 2.85
C ALA A 234 17.12 -5.86 3.72
N GLU A 235 16.88 -6.70 4.72
CA GLU A 235 17.90 -7.28 5.56
C GLU A 235 18.86 -8.26 4.84
N LYS A 236 18.54 -8.73 3.65
CA LYS A 236 19.40 -9.64 2.90
C LYS A 236 20.31 -8.92 1.89
N ILE A 237 19.87 -7.80 1.35
CA ILE A 237 20.51 -7.13 0.20
C ILE A 237 21.55 -6.10 0.62
N LEU A 238 21.29 -5.36 1.69
CA LEU A 238 22.16 -4.28 2.12
C LEU A 238 23.48 -4.80 2.72
N ILE A 239 24.09 -5.88 2.17
CA ILE A 239 25.38 -6.42 2.65
C ILE A 239 26.48 -5.96 1.69
N PRO A 240 27.45 -5.12 2.14
CA PRO A 240 28.57 -4.70 1.33
C PRO A 240 29.67 -5.74 1.14
N ASP A 241 29.57 -6.91 1.79
CA ASP A 241 30.73 -7.83 1.98
C ASP A 241 30.84 -8.99 0.99
N GLY A 242 30.06 -8.98 -0.11
CA GLY A 242 30.17 -10.01 -1.14
C GLY A 242 29.82 -11.45 -0.71
N SER A 243 29.26 -11.63 0.49
CA SER A 243 28.99 -12.97 1.06
C SER A 243 27.70 -13.61 0.53
N ASN A 244 26.93 -12.93 -0.31
CA ASN A 244 25.76 -13.48 -0.97
C ASN A 244 26.08 -13.92 -2.40
N ASN A 245 25.87 -15.20 -2.66
CA ASN A 245 25.98 -15.84 -3.97
C ASN A 245 24.87 -15.40 -4.95
N ASP A 246 24.00 -14.47 -4.57
CA ASP A 246 22.98 -13.92 -5.43
C ASP A 246 23.55 -12.70 -6.15
N SER A 247 23.54 -12.75 -7.46
CA SER A 247 24.08 -11.84 -8.47
C SER A 247 23.60 -10.37 -8.43
N ILE A 248 23.41 -9.81 -7.25
CA ILE A 248 23.18 -8.39 -7.05
C ILE A 248 24.55 -7.72 -7.12
N THR A 249 24.86 -7.18 -8.27
CA THR A 249 26.12 -6.50 -8.51
C THR A 249 26.29 -5.35 -7.53
N GLU A 250 27.47 -5.21 -6.94
CA GLU A 250 27.86 -4.13 -6.00
C GLU A 250 27.50 -2.72 -6.49
N ASN A 251 27.36 -2.54 -7.80
CA ASN A 251 27.03 -1.27 -8.46
C ASN A 251 25.63 -0.71 -8.14
N TRP A 252 24.73 -1.49 -7.54
CA TRP A 252 23.37 -1.01 -7.23
C TRP A 252 23.32 -0.17 -5.96
N LEU A 253 24.26 -0.39 -5.06
CA LEU A 253 24.36 0.28 -3.77
C LEU A 253 25.45 1.40 -3.76
N THR A 254 25.86 1.87 -4.92
CA THR A 254 26.81 2.99 -5.09
C THR A 254 26.07 4.25 -5.50
N ASP A 255 26.67 5.39 -5.18
CA ASP A 255 26.18 6.72 -5.53
C ASP A 255 24.77 7.04 -5.02
N ILE A 256 24.40 6.46 -3.88
CA ILE A 256 23.13 6.72 -3.21
C ILE A 256 23.20 8.07 -2.49
N TRP A 257 22.19 8.91 -2.70
CA TRP A 257 22.05 10.23 -2.08
C TRP A 257 20.82 10.37 -1.20
N LEU A 258 19.86 9.49 -1.39
CA LEU A 258 18.68 9.42 -0.56
C LEU A 258 18.33 7.95 -0.30
N VAL A 259 18.16 7.60 0.97
CA VAL A 259 17.53 6.35 1.38
C VAL A 259 16.15 6.68 1.94
N ILE A 260 15.10 6.06 1.41
CA ILE A 260 13.74 6.18 1.89
C ILE A 260 13.40 4.91 2.67
N VAL A 261 12.80 5.06 3.84
CA VAL A 261 12.22 3.95 4.61
C VAL A 261 10.81 4.32 5.05
N ASP A 262 9.84 3.47 4.70
CA ASP A 262 8.44 3.54 5.15
C ASP A 262 8.05 2.16 5.69
N PRO A 263 8.57 1.77 6.88
CA PRO A 263 8.41 0.42 7.40
C PRO A 263 6.99 0.18 7.93
N PRO A 264 6.58 -1.10 8.09
CA PRO A 264 5.34 -1.44 8.76
C PRO A 264 5.33 -0.95 10.22
N ARG A 265 4.16 -0.90 10.84
CA ARG A 265 3.90 -0.32 12.18
C ARG A 265 4.76 -0.84 13.32
N GLU A 266 5.36 -2.02 13.15
CA GLU A 266 6.09 -2.68 14.23
C GLU A 266 7.41 -2.00 14.55
N TRP A 267 8.27 -1.73 13.62
CA TRP A 267 9.57 -1.01 13.65
C TRP A 267 10.51 -1.48 12.52
N LEU A 268 11.62 -0.79 12.32
CA LEU A 268 12.73 -1.33 11.52
C LEU A 268 13.43 -2.46 12.26
N HIS A 269 13.65 -3.58 11.57
CA HIS A 269 14.47 -4.64 12.12
C HIS A 269 15.89 -4.13 12.34
N THR A 270 16.49 -4.43 13.50
CA THR A 270 17.83 -3.94 13.88
C THR A 270 18.91 -4.26 12.82
N ASN A 271 18.78 -5.39 12.13
CA ASN A 271 19.70 -5.73 11.03
C ASN A 271 19.60 -4.73 9.87
N VAL A 272 18.41 -4.18 9.55
CA VAL A 272 18.24 -3.16 8.51
C VAL A 272 18.89 -1.85 8.94
N ILE A 273 18.69 -1.43 10.19
CA ILE A 273 19.36 -0.25 10.77
C ILE A 273 20.88 -0.38 10.63
N ASN A 274 21.46 -1.50 11.11
CA ASN A 274 22.90 -1.73 11.03
C ASN A 274 23.43 -1.71 9.58
N ARG A 275 22.64 -2.14 8.63
CA ARG A 275 23.02 -2.15 7.21
C ARG A 275 22.93 -0.78 6.56
N ILE A 276 21.91 0.01 6.89
CA ILE A 276 21.82 1.42 6.48
C ILE A 276 23.05 2.18 7.01
N VAL A 277 23.46 1.91 8.25
CA VAL A 277 24.67 2.51 8.84
C VAL A 277 25.94 2.07 8.07
N LYS A 278 26.07 0.80 7.72
CA LYS A 278 27.19 0.33 6.88
C LYS A 278 27.17 0.98 5.50
N LEU A 279 26.01 1.09 4.88
CA LEU A 279 25.84 1.73 3.57
C LEU A 279 26.31 3.19 3.61
N LYS A 280 26.15 3.90 4.73
CA LYS A 280 26.64 5.26 4.93
C LYS A 280 28.17 5.37 4.92
N GLN A 281 28.90 4.29 5.19
CA GLN A 281 30.36 4.29 5.14
C GLN A 281 30.91 4.43 3.72
N THR A 282 30.14 3.98 2.72
CA THR A 282 30.51 4.04 1.28
C THR A 282 29.71 5.05 0.49
N ASN A 283 28.66 5.61 1.06
CA ASN A 283 27.77 6.57 0.41
C ASN A 283 27.49 7.77 1.33
N SER A 284 27.31 8.94 0.74
CA SER A 284 26.89 10.14 1.47
C SER A 284 25.42 10.44 1.14
N PHE A 285 24.50 10.01 1.98
CA PHE A 285 23.06 10.15 1.73
C PHE A 285 22.30 10.80 2.89
N LYS A 286 21.14 11.37 2.59
CA LYS A 286 20.08 11.69 3.55
C LYS A 286 19.23 10.44 3.78
N LEU A 287 18.84 10.18 5.01
CA LEU A 287 17.85 9.16 5.34
C LEU A 287 16.50 9.84 5.57
N LEU A 288 15.53 9.56 4.70
CA LEU A 288 14.14 9.95 4.85
C LEU A 288 13.39 8.79 5.51
N TYR A 289 12.90 9.01 6.72
CA TYR A 289 12.11 8.03 7.45
C TYR A 289 10.68 8.53 7.60
N ILE A 290 9.72 7.79 7.04
CA ILE A 290 8.29 8.02 7.18
C ILE A 290 7.74 6.95 8.13
N SER A 291 6.85 7.31 9.06
CA SER A 291 6.26 6.35 9.98
C SER A 291 4.88 6.76 10.45
N CYS A 292 3.97 5.79 10.42
CA CYS A 292 2.63 5.90 11.02
C CYS A 292 2.60 5.64 12.53
N ASN A 293 3.75 5.34 13.16
CA ASN A 293 3.86 5.09 14.60
C ASN A 293 5.05 5.86 15.21
N PRO A 294 4.82 7.08 15.72
CA PRO A 294 5.89 7.90 16.31
C PRO A 294 6.60 7.23 17.49
N THR A 295 5.93 6.32 18.22
CA THR A 295 6.50 5.65 19.38
C THR A 295 7.58 4.64 18.99
N THR A 296 7.29 3.78 18.00
CA THR A 296 8.28 2.82 17.50
C THR A 296 9.41 3.53 16.76
N MET A 297 9.08 4.59 16.03
CA MET A 297 10.05 5.42 15.34
C MET A 297 11.04 6.10 16.30
N ALA A 298 10.59 6.60 17.45
CA ALA A 298 11.48 7.23 18.44
C ALA A 298 12.59 6.27 18.89
N ARG A 299 12.28 5.00 19.08
CA ARG A 299 13.26 3.94 19.38
C ARG A 299 14.27 3.78 18.23
N ASP A 300 13.79 3.73 17.00
CA ASP A 300 14.65 3.53 15.83
C ASP A 300 15.57 4.75 15.62
N ILE A 301 15.05 5.95 15.86
CA ILE A 301 15.84 7.21 15.82
C ILE A 301 16.94 7.20 16.89
N GLU A 302 16.65 6.76 18.10
CA GLU A 302 17.67 6.60 19.15
C GLU A 302 18.79 5.64 18.71
N LEU A 303 18.44 4.51 18.07
CA LEU A 303 19.42 3.59 17.52
C LEU A 303 20.26 4.23 16.42
N PHE A 304 19.66 4.97 15.49
CA PHE A 304 20.38 5.69 14.45
C PHE A 304 21.28 6.78 15.02
N ASP A 305 20.83 7.54 16.02
CA ASP A 305 21.66 8.58 16.69
C ASP A 305 22.89 7.98 17.37
N ASN A 306 22.72 6.86 18.07
CA ASN A 306 23.83 6.13 18.70
C ASN A 306 24.83 5.57 17.66
N LEU A 307 24.40 5.37 16.42
CA LEU A 307 25.23 4.88 15.31
C LEU A 307 25.74 6.01 14.38
N GLY A 308 25.59 7.26 14.82
CA GLY A 308 26.21 8.43 14.17
C GLY A 308 25.34 9.21 13.21
N PHE A 309 24.06 8.88 13.06
CA PHE A 309 23.10 9.72 12.36
C PHE A 309 22.62 10.86 13.26
N LYS A 310 22.28 11.99 12.68
CA LYS A 310 21.70 13.12 13.42
C LYS A 310 20.38 13.56 12.80
N VAL A 311 19.38 13.76 13.63
CA VAL A 311 18.09 14.30 13.19
C VAL A 311 18.28 15.74 12.72
N LYS A 312 17.92 16.00 11.47
CA LYS A 312 17.92 17.33 10.88
C LYS A 312 16.56 18.00 11.01
N SER A 313 15.50 17.28 10.75
CA SER A 313 14.13 17.79 10.81
C SER A 313 13.12 16.69 11.17
N LEU A 314 12.00 17.12 11.74
CA LEU A 314 10.81 16.32 12.02
C LEU A 314 9.60 17.11 11.57
N GLN A 315 8.74 16.48 10.79
CA GLN A 315 7.47 17.07 10.34
C GLN A 315 6.33 16.06 10.52
N PRO A 316 5.37 16.31 11.41
CA PRO A 316 4.14 15.51 11.49
C PRO A 316 3.18 15.89 10.34
N VAL A 317 2.42 14.90 9.86
CA VAL A 317 1.38 15.05 8.85
C VAL A 317 0.13 14.29 9.29
N ASP A 318 -0.99 15.00 9.38
CA ASP A 318 -2.28 14.39 9.70
C ASP A 318 -2.87 13.72 8.44
N MET A 319 -2.60 12.41 8.32
CA MET A 319 -3.10 11.57 7.23
C MET A 319 -4.53 11.07 7.47
N PHE A 320 -4.94 10.98 8.74
CA PHE A 320 -6.20 10.37 9.14
C PHE A 320 -6.93 11.27 10.15
N PRO A 321 -7.46 12.44 9.70
CA PRO A 321 -8.18 13.36 10.56
C PRO A 321 -9.28 12.67 11.37
N HIS A 322 -9.51 13.14 12.59
CA HIS A 322 -10.45 12.57 13.57
C HIS A 322 -10.06 11.19 14.11
N THR A 323 -8.83 10.73 13.86
CA THR A 323 -8.26 9.52 14.49
C THR A 323 -7.02 9.89 15.32
N HIS A 324 -6.49 8.95 16.09
CA HIS A 324 -5.23 9.13 16.83
C HIS A 324 -3.98 8.85 15.97
N HIS A 325 -4.17 8.48 14.71
CA HIS A 325 -3.08 8.16 13.81
C HIS A 325 -2.47 9.42 13.21
N ILE A 326 -1.14 9.49 13.24
CA ILE A 326 -0.37 10.57 12.64
C ILE A 326 0.83 9.98 11.90
N GLU A 327 1.11 10.49 10.72
CA GLU A 327 2.35 10.21 10.01
C GLU A 327 3.43 11.19 10.43
N THR A 328 4.66 10.74 10.45
CA THR A 328 5.81 11.60 10.75
C THR A 328 6.90 11.40 9.71
N ILE A 329 7.46 12.53 9.26
CA ILE A 329 8.58 12.58 8.31
C ILE A 329 9.81 13.02 9.07
N TRP A 330 10.87 12.23 9.03
CA TRP A 330 12.16 12.54 9.64
C TRP A 330 13.26 12.54 8.58
N ILE A 331 14.13 13.53 8.68
CA ILE A 331 15.35 13.60 7.90
C ILE A 331 16.53 13.43 8.84
N LEU A 332 17.37 12.42 8.56
CA LEU A 332 18.61 12.14 9.27
C LEU A 332 19.81 12.28 8.33
N LEU A 333 20.93 12.79 8.90
CA LEU A 333 22.20 13.00 8.19
C LEU A 333 23.30 12.18 8.79
#